data_d74aa736466a84794c130d7930686220
#
_entry.id   d74aa736466a84794c130d7930686220
#
_cell.length_a   1.000
_cell.length_b   1.000
_cell.length_c   1.000
_cell.angle_alpha   90.00
_cell.angle_beta   90.00
_cell.angle_gamma   90.00
#
_symmetry.space_group_name_H-M   'P 1'
#
loop_
_entity.id
_entity.type
_entity.pdbx_description
1 polymer ?
#
loop_
_entity_poly.entity_id
_entity_poly.type
_entity_poly.pdbx_seq_one_letter_code
_entity_poly.pdbx_strand_id
1 'polypeptide(L)'
;MKPVCRTAVALGAAGLISLGALPGAGVEPFEPATAYAEESTEECSSSDFDLITKGHQDMALSGDSGDLSFTVKDDDKGIEHDSESFAIEVSDDLKQPLSELGDSSLPDEGWILPQTQDPDAPWLGFNTQELSQDLLTAGDTATLSMAIAQGPEDGRILAYQVNLGDPKVLMDTADGSAWDYPGNSHSHPAFAFTEPGTY
;
A
#
# COMPACT_ATOMS: atom_id res chain seq x y z
N MET A 1 -32.99 3.33 -1.35
CA MET A 1 -31.83 2.68 -1.98
C MET A 1 -30.71 2.85 -0.99
N LYS A 2 -30.19 1.76 -0.41
CA LYS A 2 -29.02 1.83 0.48
C LYS A 2 -27.80 1.98 -0.41
N PRO A 3 -26.84 2.87 -0.09
CA PRO A 3 -25.62 2.96 -0.85
C PRO A 3 -24.85 1.65 -0.68
N VAL A 4 -24.54 1.00 -1.78
CA VAL A 4 -23.61 -0.11 -1.83
C VAL A 4 -22.24 0.51 -1.63
N CYS A 5 -21.52 0.09 -0.59
CA CYS A 5 -20.14 0.51 -0.36
C CYS A 5 -19.32 0.05 -1.57
N ARG A 6 -18.90 0.98 -2.42
CA ARG A 6 -18.07 0.72 -3.60
C ARG A 6 -16.64 0.98 -3.19
N THR A 7 -15.88 -0.06 -3.20
CA THR A 7 -14.42 -0.15 -3.14
C THR A 7 -13.72 0.89 -2.25
N ALA A 8 -13.64 0.65 -0.95
CA ALA A 8 -12.75 1.36 -0.07
C ALA A 8 -11.56 0.44 0.25
N VAL A 9 -10.34 0.89 0.00
CA VAL A 9 -9.12 0.18 0.35
C VAL A 9 -8.67 0.70 1.70
N ALA A 10 -8.75 -0.13 2.73
CA ALA A 10 -8.07 0.14 4.00
C ALA A 10 -6.67 -0.47 3.92
N LEU A 11 -5.65 0.36 3.74
CA LEU A 11 -4.25 -0.06 3.79
C LEU A 11 -3.83 -0.14 5.26
N GLY A 12 -4.12 -1.27 5.89
CA GLY A 12 -3.53 -1.61 7.18
C GLY A 12 -2.08 -2.07 6.94
N ALA A 13 -1.11 -1.27 7.37
CA ALA A 13 0.28 -1.65 7.22
C ALA A 13 0.72 -2.52 8.39
N ALA A 14 0.74 -3.83 8.19
CA ALA A 14 1.60 -4.70 8.97
C ALA A 14 3.00 -4.68 8.34
N GLY A 15 3.75 -3.62 8.59
CA GLY A 15 5.11 -3.47 8.10
C GLY A 15 6.06 -4.38 8.88
N LEU A 16 6.50 -5.48 8.28
CA LEU A 16 7.69 -6.19 8.72
C LEU A 16 8.91 -5.47 8.15
N ILE A 17 9.56 -4.63 8.96
CA ILE A 17 10.88 -4.09 8.63
C ILE A 17 11.90 -5.14 9.06
N SER A 18 12.45 -5.89 8.12
CA SER A 18 13.63 -6.71 8.39
C SER A 18 14.88 -5.85 8.11
N LEU A 19 15.47 -5.34 9.16
CA LEU A 19 16.80 -4.73 9.09
C LEU A 19 17.81 -5.84 8.82
N GLY A 20 18.55 -5.74 7.73
CA GLY A 20 19.59 -6.68 7.36
C GLY A 20 20.56 -6.90 8.52
N ALA A 21 20.64 -8.11 9.03
CA ALA A 21 21.42 -8.46 10.18
C ALA A 21 22.93 -8.41 9.86
N LEU A 22 23.69 -7.74 10.71
CA LEU A 22 25.13 -7.90 10.81
C LEU A 22 25.45 -9.39 11.16
N PRO A 23 26.48 -10.00 10.56
CA PRO A 23 26.81 -11.40 10.83
C PRO A 23 27.37 -11.55 12.25
N GLY A 24 26.64 -12.22 13.12
CA GLY A 24 27.18 -12.65 14.41
C GLY A 24 26.24 -12.79 15.59
N ALA A 25 24.98 -12.46 15.53
CA ALA A 25 24.04 -12.69 16.64
C ALA A 25 23.00 -13.73 16.22
N GLY A 26 22.92 -14.83 16.96
CA GLY A 26 21.88 -15.83 16.79
C GLY A 26 20.52 -15.22 17.08
N VAL A 27 19.73 -15.03 16.03
CA VAL A 27 18.36 -14.57 16.12
C VAL A 27 17.47 -15.80 16.17
N GLU A 28 16.75 -15.98 17.30
CA GLU A 28 15.65 -16.93 17.37
C GLU A 28 14.63 -16.56 16.28
N PRO A 29 14.01 -17.55 15.59
CA PRO A 29 13.02 -17.26 14.58
C PRO A 29 11.83 -16.55 15.23
N PHE A 30 11.55 -15.35 14.75
CA PHE A 30 10.37 -14.58 15.13
C PHE A 30 9.11 -15.30 14.60
N GLU A 31 8.31 -15.85 15.49
CA GLU A 31 6.98 -16.33 15.12
C GLU A 31 6.07 -15.11 14.88
N PRO A 32 5.44 -14.98 13.69
CA PRO A 32 4.50 -13.91 13.47
C PRO A 32 3.34 -14.03 14.45
N ALA A 33 3.08 -12.98 15.21
CA ALA A 33 1.89 -12.90 16.03
C ALA A 33 0.68 -12.86 15.09
N THR A 34 -0.03 -13.98 14.97
CA THR A 34 -1.33 -14.04 14.31
C THR A 34 -2.35 -13.38 15.22
N ALA A 35 -2.62 -12.10 15.00
CA ALA A 35 -3.80 -11.47 15.54
C ALA A 35 -4.99 -11.98 14.72
N TYR A 36 -5.77 -12.87 15.30
CA TYR A 36 -7.08 -13.21 14.76
C TYR A 36 -8.01 -12.05 15.09
N ALA A 37 -8.39 -11.29 14.07
CA ALA A 37 -9.53 -10.40 14.15
C ALA A 37 -10.80 -11.27 14.26
N GLU A 38 -11.59 -11.09 15.30
CA GLU A 38 -12.93 -11.66 15.37
C GLU A 38 -13.75 -11.09 14.20
N GLU A 39 -14.45 -11.99 13.49
CA GLU A 39 -15.32 -11.71 12.37
C GLU A 39 -16.48 -10.80 12.82
N SER A 40 -16.28 -9.48 12.81
CA SER A 40 -17.36 -8.52 12.98
C SER A 40 -17.90 -8.19 11.60
N THR A 41 -19.10 -8.71 11.32
CA THR A 41 -19.91 -8.27 10.19
C THR A 41 -20.50 -6.88 10.45
N GLU A 42 -19.67 -5.90 10.75
CA GLU A 42 -20.10 -4.51 10.80
C GLU A 42 -20.00 -3.92 9.39
N GLU A 43 -21.15 -3.49 8.86
CA GLU A 43 -21.20 -2.69 7.64
C GLU A 43 -20.33 -1.45 7.86
N CYS A 44 -19.28 -1.28 7.07
CA CYS A 44 -18.46 -0.07 7.10
C CYS A 44 -19.35 1.16 6.95
N SER A 45 -19.46 1.94 8.01
CA SER A 45 -20.09 3.25 7.98
C SER A 45 -19.05 4.24 7.51
N SER A 46 -19.32 4.99 6.46
CA SER A 46 -18.46 6.08 5.97
C SER A 46 -18.25 7.20 7.01
N SER A 47 -18.81 7.05 8.21
CA SER A 47 -18.63 7.97 9.33
C SER A 47 -17.39 7.68 10.18
N ASP A 48 -16.75 6.54 10.01
CA ASP A 48 -15.68 6.09 10.90
C ASP A 48 -14.27 6.28 10.29
N PHE A 49 -14.20 6.65 9.00
CA PHE A 49 -12.95 6.85 8.27
C PHE A 49 -12.96 8.17 7.49
N ASP A 50 -11.80 8.79 7.38
CA ASP A 50 -11.59 9.87 6.42
C ASP A 50 -11.46 9.25 5.02
N LEU A 51 -12.48 9.48 4.16
CA LEU A 51 -12.48 8.95 2.81
C LEU A 51 -11.61 9.82 1.89
N ILE A 52 -10.60 9.20 1.30
CA ILE A 52 -9.69 9.80 0.32
C ILE A 52 -10.14 9.35 -1.07
N THR A 53 -10.64 10.28 -1.87
CA THR A 53 -11.17 10.02 -3.21
C THR A 53 -10.25 10.53 -4.32
N LYS A 54 -9.28 11.39 -3.98
CA LYS A 54 -8.31 11.99 -4.90
C LYS A 54 -7.20 12.70 -4.15
N GLY A 55 -6.21 13.21 -4.90
CA GLY A 55 -5.13 14.04 -4.38
C GLY A 55 -3.86 13.25 -4.11
N HIS A 56 -2.86 13.92 -3.55
CA HIS A 56 -1.54 13.38 -3.29
C HIS A 56 -1.45 12.79 -1.87
N GLN A 57 -1.17 11.51 -1.79
CA GLN A 57 -1.02 10.79 -0.52
C GLN A 57 0.32 10.04 -0.48
N ASP A 58 1.06 10.23 0.61
CA ASP A 58 2.30 9.53 0.87
C ASP A 58 2.16 8.55 2.04
N MET A 59 2.37 7.28 1.78
CA MET A 59 2.62 6.28 2.80
C MET A 59 4.02 6.51 3.36
N ALA A 60 4.10 7.25 4.47
CA ALA A 60 5.34 7.74 5.04
C ALA A 60 5.84 6.87 6.18
N LEU A 61 7.10 6.45 6.08
CA LEU A 61 7.86 5.91 7.20
C LEU A 61 8.66 7.05 7.82
N SER A 62 8.47 7.28 9.11
CA SER A 62 9.18 8.31 9.88
C SER A 62 9.70 7.76 11.20
N GLY A 63 10.56 8.51 11.88
CA GLY A 63 11.07 8.18 13.20
C GLY A 63 12.55 7.88 13.28
N ASP A 64 12.97 7.39 14.45
CA ASP A 64 14.34 7.04 14.79
C ASP A 64 14.47 5.63 15.40
N SER A 65 15.65 5.27 15.88
CA SER A 65 15.96 3.92 16.37
C SER A 65 15.12 3.43 17.57
N GLY A 66 14.27 4.26 18.12
CA GLY A 66 13.41 3.92 19.27
C GLY A 66 11.93 3.96 18.96
N ASP A 67 11.54 4.62 17.89
CA ASP A 67 10.13 4.89 17.59
C ASP A 67 9.92 5.05 16.07
N LEU A 68 9.37 4.01 15.45
CA LEU A 68 9.00 4.02 14.04
C LEU A 68 7.51 4.28 13.89
N SER A 69 7.16 5.19 13.01
CA SER A 69 5.78 5.51 12.66
C SER A 69 5.54 5.24 11.18
N PHE A 70 4.36 4.69 10.88
CA PHE A 70 3.84 4.58 9.53
C PHE A 70 2.51 5.32 9.47
N THR A 71 2.45 6.36 8.64
CA THR A 71 1.29 7.23 8.51
C THR A 71 0.99 7.46 7.03
N VAL A 72 -0.19 8.01 6.74
CA VAL A 72 -0.50 8.50 5.39
C VAL A 72 -0.65 10.01 5.44
N LYS A 73 0.21 10.70 4.72
CA LYS A 73 0.16 12.14 4.56
C LYS A 73 -0.74 12.49 3.38
N ASP A 74 -1.76 13.29 3.64
CA ASP A 74 -2.64 13.88 2.62
C ASP A 74 -2.17 15.32 2.40
N ASP A 75 -1.34 15.51 1.38
CA ASP A 75 -0.72 16.81 1.10
C ASP A 75 -1.76 17.85 0.68
N ASP A 76 -2.84 17.42 0.02
CA ASP A 76 -3.89 18.35 -0.43
C ASP A 76 -4.68 18.93 0.73
N LYS A 77 -4.85 18.17 1.81
CA LYS A 77 -5.53 18.62 3.02
C LYS A 77 -4.56 19.14 4.08
N GLY A 78 -3.26 18.81 3.96
CA GLY A 78 -2.23 19.13 4.95
C GLY A 78 -2.45 18.41 6.28
N ILE A 79 -2.94 17.18 6.24
CA ILE A 79 -3.20 16.33 7.41
C ILE A 79 -2.43 15.03 7.30
N GLU A 80 -2.22 14.40 8.43
CA GLU A 80 -1.59 13.11 8.57
C GLU A 80 -2.58 12.15 9.21
N HIS A 81 -2.80 11.00 8.55
CA HIS A 81 -3.72 9.97 9.00
C HIS A 81 -2.95 8.84 9.64
N ASP A 82 -3.41 8.40 10.79
CA ASP A 82 -3.00 7.12 11.35
C ASP A 82 -3.46 5.98 10.43
N SER A 83 -2.74 4.86 10.42
CA SER A 83 -2.96 3.73 9.50
C SER A 83 -4.37 3.13 9.51
N GLU A 84 -5.16 3.38 10.56
CA GLU A 84 -6.51 2.83 10.72
C GLU A 84 -7.62 3.89 10.59
N SER A 85 -7.27 5.15 10.29
CA SER A 85 -8.21 6.28 10.36
C SER A 85 -8.74 6.76 9.00
N PHE A 86 -8.33 6.12 7.90
CA PHE A 86 -8.70 6.53 6.55
C PHE A 86 -9.09 5.34 5.66
N ALA A 87 -9.76 5.64 4.56
CA ALA A 87 -10.01 4.71 3.48
C ALA A 87 -9.75 5.39 2.14
N ILE A 88 -9.22 4.64 1.17
CA ILE A 88 -8.98 5.15 -0.18
C ILE A 88 -10.06 4.60 -1.11
N GLU A 89 -10.78 5.49 -1.79
CA GLU A 89 -11.75 5.11 -2.80
C GLU A 89 -11.08 5.02 -4.17
N VAL A 90 -11.19 3.84 -4.79
CA VAL A 90 -10.80 3.63 -6.19
C VAL A 90 -12.07 3.63 -7.04
N SER A 91 -12.30 4.72 -7.77
CA SER A 91 -13.50 4.92 -8.58
C SER A 91 -13.61 3.89 -9.71
N ASP A 92 -14.85 3.53 -10.09
CA ASP A 92 -15.12 2.72 -11.29
C ASP A 92 -14.59 3.36 -12.60
N ASP A 93 -14.39 4.68 -12.62
CA ASP A 93 -13.80 5.39 -13.76
C ASP A 93 -12.31 5.04 -13.98
N LEU A 94 -11.66 4.43 -12.98
CA LEU A 94 -10.28 3.97 -13.06
C LEU A 94 -10.15 2.52 -13.56
N LYS A 95 -11.26 1.91 -13.97
CA LYS A 95 -11.26 0.55 -14.52
C LYS A 95 -10.66 0.54 -15.93
N GLN A 96 -9.67 -0.34 -16.13
CA GLN A 96 -8.95 -0.44 -17.39
C GLN A 96 -8.35 -1.84 -17.60
N PRO A 97 -7.89 -2.16 -18.85
CA PRO A 97 -7.27 -3.45 -19.14
C PRO A 97 -6.00 -3.69 -18.32
N LEU A 98 -5.86 -4.91 -17.76
CA LEU A 98 -4.65 -5.35 -17.06
C LEU A 98 -3.66 -6.12 -17.96
N SER A 99 -4.00 -6.34 -19.23
CA SER A 99 -3.17 -7.09 -20.18
C SER A 99 -1.75 -6.52 -20.37
N GLU A 100 -1.59 -5.21 -20.18
CA GLU A 100 -0.28 -4.55 -20.29
C GLU A 100 0.69 -4.92 -19.18
N LEU A 101 0.20 -5.50 -18.06
CA LEU A 101 1.06 -5.99 -16.98
C LEU A 101 1.78 -7.29 -17.34
N GLY A 102 1.40 -7.95 -18.45
CA GLY A 102 2.08 -9.12 -18.99
C GLY A 102 1.88 -10.42 -18.18
N ASP A 103 1.02 -10.42 -17.18
CA ASP A 103 0.67 -11.60 -16.38
C ASP A 103 -0.69 -12.16 -16.83
N SER A 104 -0.64 -13.35 -17.45
CA SER A 104 -1.83 -14.03 -17.97
C SER A 104 -2.75 -14.61 -16.88
N SER A 105 -2.36 -14.56 -15.62
CA SER A 105 -3.20 -14.96 -14.49
C SER A 105 -4.11 -13.84 -14.00
N LEU A 106 -3.90 -12.60 -14.47
CA LEU A 106 -4.76 -11.47 -14.16
C LEU A 106 -6.07 -11.53 -14.97
N PRO A 107 -7.17 -10.97 -14.45
CA PRO A 107 -8.37 -10.76 -15.24
C PRO A 107 -8.12 -9.77 -16.39
N ASP A 108 -9.01 -9.75 -17.38
CA ASP A 108 -8.90 -8.87 -18.54
C ASP A 108 -8.87 -7.38 -18.14
N GLU A 109 -9.61 -7.02 -17.09
CA GLU A 109 -9.76 -5.65 -16.59
C GLU A 109 -9.67 -5.61 -15.05
N GLY A 110 -9.23 -4.48 -14.52
CA GLY A 110 -9.21 -4.15 -13.11
C GLY A 110 -9.14 -2.65 -12.90
N TRP A 111 -8.96 -2.21 -11.67
CA TRP A 111 -8.88 -0.80 -11.32
C TRP A 111 -7.44 -0.42 -11.10
N ILE A 112 -7.01 0.72 -11.65
CA ILE A 112 -5.62 1.17 -11.53
C ILE A 112 -5.57 2.58 -10.96
N LEU A 113 -4.94 2.72 -9.77
CA LEU A 113 -4.45 4.00 -9.29
C LEU A 113 -3.17 4.35 -10.06
N PRO A 114 -3.11 5.54 -10.68
CA PRO A 114 -2.07 5.85 -11.65
C PRO A 114 -0.70 6.13 -11.00
N GLN A 115 0.39 5.82 -11.71
CA GLN A 115 1.75 6.21 -11.36
C GLN A 115 1.98 7.72 -11.52
N THR A 116 1.31 8.34 -12.48
CA THR A 116 1.37 9.77 -12.74
C THR A 116 0.17 10.45 -12.11
N GLN A 117 0.39 11.58 -11.46
CA GLN A 117 -0.69 12.31 -10.78
C GLN A 117 -1.86 12.61 -11.73
N ASP A 118 -3.06 12.19 -11.33
CA ASP A 118 -4.34 12.51 -11.94
C ASP A 118 -5.15 13.34 -10.93
N PRO A 119 -5.68 14.52 -11.31
CA PRO A 119 -6.43 15.38 -10.40
C PRO A 119 -7.74 14.75 -9.89
N ASP A 120 -8.23 13.72 -10.57
CA ASP A 120 -9.50 13.05 -10.25
C ASP A 120 -9.33 11.68 -9.58
N ALA A 121 -8.08 11.28 -9.27
CA ALA A 121 -7.75 10.02 -8.62
C ALA A 121 -6.83 10.20 -7.41
N PRO A 122 -6.85 9.29 -6.41
CA PRO A 122 -5.79 9.20 -5.41
C PRO A 122 -4.44 8.89 -6.06
N TRP A 123 -3.42 9.62 -5.68
CA TRP A 123 -2.06 9.42 -6.16
C TRP A 123 -1.15 8.99 -5.00
N LEU A 124 -1.00 7.67 -4.86
CA LEU A 124 -0.34 7.06 -3.73
C LEU A 124 1.17 6.95 -3.93
N GLY A 125 1.93 7.37 -2.94
CA GLY A 125 3.38 7.24 -2.91
C GLY A 125 3.90 6.53 -1.67
N PHE A 126 5.19 6.16 -1.71
CA PHE A 126 5.97 5.74 -0.56
C PHE A 126 7.03 6.80 -0.27
N ASN A 127 7.24 7.09 1.02
CA ASN A 127 8.18 8.10 1.46
C ASN A 127 8.99 7.61 2.67
N THR A 128 10.33 7.63 2.56
CA THR A 128 11.28 7.32 3.63
C THR A 128 12.20 8.50 3.97
N GLN A 129 11.88 9.70 3.46
CA GLN A 129 12.73 10.89 3.64
C GLN A 129 12.73 11.40 5.08
N GLU A 130 11.75 11.01 5.88
CA GLU A 130 11.62 11.40 7.29
C GLU A 130 12.17 10.35 8.27
N LEU A 131 12.69 9.23 7.75
CA LEU A 131 13.45 8.30 8.57
C LEU A 131 14.80 8.91 8.95
N SER A 132 15.15 8.73 10.22
CA SER A 132 16.50 9.07 10.69
C SER A 132 17.56 8.32 9.88
N GLN A 133 18.62 9.02 9.50
CA GLN A 133 19.75 8.41 8.81
C GLN A 133 20.53 7.39 9.66
N ASP A 134 20.29 7.36 10.96
CA ASP A 134 20.79 6.31 11.84
C ASP A 134 20.09 4.97 11.65
N LEU A 135 18.87 4.98 11.09
CA LEU A 135 18.10 3.78 10.77
C LEU A 135 18.28 3.32 9.34
N LEU A 136 18.20 4.26 8.39
CA LEU A 136 18.22 3.97 6.96
C LEU A 136 18.92 5.09 6.21
N THR A 137 20.15 4.85 5.80
CA THR A 137 20.90 5.83 5.01
C THR A 137 20.50 5.79 3.52
N ALA A 138 20.91 6.78 2.75
CA ALA A 138 20.62 6.85 1.30
C ALA A 138 21.22 5.68 0.47
N GLY A 139 22.01 4.81 1.07
CA GLY A 139 22.56 3.61 0.41
C GLY A 139 21.90 2.31 0.83
N ASP A 140 21.02 2.37 1.82
CA ASP A 140 20.32 1.22 2.38
C ASP A 140 18.92 1.09 1.75
N THR A 141 18.27 -0.05 1.99
CA THR A 141 16.89 -0.33 1.56
C THR A 141 16.04 -0.80 2.72
N ALA A 142 14.77 -0.39 2.72
CA ALA A 142 13.71 -1.01 3.51
C ALA A 142 12.97 -2.00 2.63
N THR A 143 12.69 -3.20 3.13
CA THR A 143 11.85 -4.16 2.39
C THR A 143 10.38 -3.85 2.66
N LEU A 144 9.64 -3.45 1.62
CA LEU A 144 8.19 -3.23 1.66
C LEU A 144 7.48 -4.46 1.10
N SER A 145 6.43 -4.90 1.77
CA SER A 145 5.54 -5.96 1.28
C SER A 145 4.09 -5.58 1.50
N MET A 146 3.19 -6.17 0.71
CA MET A 146 1.74 -6.01 0.85
C MET A 146 1.10 -7.36 1.17
N ALA A 147 0.06 -7.33 1.99
CA ALA A 147 -0.82 -8.47 2.23
C ALA A 147 -2.26 -7.97 2.36
N ILE A 148 -3.21 -8.77 1.90
CA ILE A 148 -4.63 -8.51 2.07
C ILE A 148 -5.05 -9.14 3.39
N ALA A 149 -5.39 -8.32 4.39
CA ALA A 149 -5.88 -8.80 5.68
C ALA A 149 -7.35 -9.25 5.59
N GLN A 150 -8.13 -8.51 4.79
CA GLN A 150 -9.53 -8.80 4.49
C GLN A 150 -9.81 -8.30 3.08
N GLY A 151 -10.57 -9.02 2.29
CA GLY A 151 -10.86 -8.61 0.91
C GLY A 151 -11.73 -9.61 0.16
N PRO A 152 -12.00 -9.36 -1.13
CA PRO A 152 -12.64 -10.33 -2.02
C PRO A 152 -11.84 -11.64 -2.08
N GLU A 153 -12.54 -12.80 -2.18
CA GLU A 153 -11.92 -14.13 -2.13
C GLU A 153 -10.79 -14.32 -3.17
N ASP A 154 -10.97 -13.74 -4.38
CA ASP A 154 -9.98 -13.78 -5.46
C ASP A 154 -9.29 -12.42 -5.67
N GLY A 155 -9.41 -11.52 -4.70
CA GLY A 155 -8.83 -10.18 -4.77
C GLY A 155 -7.31 -10.22 -4.72
N ARG A 156 -6.67 -9.44 -5.60
CA ARG A 156 -5.21 -9.29 -5.69
C ARG A 156 -4.87 -7.82 -5.85
N ILE A 157 -3.80 -7.38 -5.21
CA ILE A 157 -3.26 -6.04 -5.34
C ILE A 157 -1.82 -6.16 -5.83
N LEU A 158 -1.51 -5.39 -6.87
CA LEU A 158 -0.16 -5.25 -7.40
C LEU A 158 0.29 -3.79 -7.26
N ALA A 159 1.53 -3.56 -6.82
CA ALA A 159 2.20 -2.29 -7.00
C ALA A 159 3.26 -2.44 -8.10
N TYR A 160 3.27 -1.55 -9.08
CA TYR A 160 4.17 -1.64 -10.22
C TYR A 160 4.61 -0.27 -10.72
N GLN A 161 5.69 -0.24 -11.47
CA GLN A 161 6.19 0.94 -12.16
C GLN A 161 6.35 0.67 -13.65
N VAL A 162 5.98 1.66 -14.46
CA VAL A 162 6.25 1.63 -15.90
C VAL A 162 7.43 2.53 -16.20
N ASN A 163 8.53 1.94 -16.65
CA ASN A 163 9.73 2.65 -17.06
C ASN A 163 10.03 2.32 -18.52
N LEU A 164 10.01 3.34 -19.39
CA LEU A 164 10.26 3.19 -20.84
C LEU A 164 9.32 2.20 -21.55
N GLY A 165 8.10 2.04 -21.04
CA GLY A 165 7.04 1.24 -21.68
C GLY A 165 6.86 -0.16 -21.13
N ASP A 166 7.81 -0.71 -20.36
CA ASP A 166 7.66 -2.03 -19.76
C ASP A 166 7.26 -1.91 -18.27
N PRO A 167 6.16 -2.55 -17.84
CA PRO A 167 5.77 -2.59 -16.44
C PRO A 167 6.70 -3.53 -15.65
N LYS A 168 7.10 -3.08 -14.47
CA LYS A 168 7.82 -3.88 -13.49
C LYS A 168 7.00 -3.98 -12.22
N VAL A 169 6.51 -5.17 -11.90
CA VAL A 169 5.88 -5.44 -10.60
C VAL A 169 6.92 -5.30 -9.50
N LEU A 170 6.56 -4.58 -8.45
CA LEU A 170 7.37 -4.29 -7.28
C LEU A 170 6.91 -5.12 -6.08
N MET A 171 5.59 -5.20 -5.91
CA MET A 171 4.93 -5.97 -4.86
C MET A 171 3.67 -6.61 -5.41
N ASP A 172 3.33 -7.80 -4.91
CA ASP A 172 2.17 -8.56 -5.32
C ASP A 172 1.64 -9.38 -4.15
N THR A 173 0.38 -9.26 -3.86
CA THR A 173 -0.25 -9.95 -2.74
C THR A 173 -0.47 -11.45 -3.00
N ALA A 174 -0.45 -11.90 -4.28
CA ALA A 174 -0.66 -13.30 -4.64
C ALA A 174 0.57 -14.17 -4.40
N ASP A 175 1.78 -13.64 -4.62
CA ASP A 175 3.03 -14.39 -4.47
C ASP A 175 3.90 -13.89 -3.31
N GLY A 176 3.48 -12.80 -2.65
CA GLY A 176 4.21 -12.19 -1.55
C GLY A 176 5.50 -11.50 -1.97
N SER A 177 5.64 -11.13 -3.26
CA SER A 177 6.81 -10.36 -3.69
C SER A 177 6.92 -9.05 -2.95
N ALA A 178 8.16 -8.67 -2.66
CA ALA A 178 8.50 -7.51 -1.85
C ALA A 178 9.43 -6.57 -2.62
N TRP A 179 9.36 -5.31 -2.28
CA TRP A 179 10.14 -4.25 -2.89
C TRP A 179 11.22 -3.74 -1.94
N ASP A 180 12.49 -3.84 -2.37
CA ASP A 180 13.61 -3.20 -1.68
C ASP A 180 13.59 -1.70 -1.98
N TYR A 181 12.91 -0.95 -1.10
CA TYR A 181 12.69 0.47 -1.24
C TYR A 181 13.86 1.28 -0.69
N PRO A 182 14.45 2.20 -1.47
CA PRO A 182 15.63 2.93 -1.03
C PRO A 182 15.37 3.84 0.17
N GLY A 183 16.37 4.00 1.02
CA GLY A 183 16.38 5.02 2.05
C GLY A 183 16.45 6.44 1.47
N ASN A 184 15.87 7.41 2.18
CA ASN A 184 15.77 8.81 1.78
C ASN A 184 15.17 8.98 0.37
N SER A 185 14.11 8.25 0.09
CA SER A 185 13.45 8.20 -1.22
C SER A 185 11.97 8.53 -1.12
N HIS A 186 11.43 9.00 -2.24
CA HIS A 186 10.02 9.28 -2.44
C HIS A 186 9.64 8.86 -3.86
N SER A 187 8.60 8.02 -4.01
CA SER A 187 8.15 7.57 -5.33
C SER A 187 6.72 7.07 -5.31
N HIS A 188 6.06 7.18 -6.47
CA HIS A 188 4.69 6.77 -6.70
C HIS A 188 4.65 5.62 -7.69
N PRO A 189 4.43 4.36 -7.26
CA PRO A 189 4.05 3.29 -8.15
C PRO A 189 2.58 3.40 -8.57
N ALA A 190 2.18 2.71 -9.62
CA ALA A 190 0.79 2.41 -9.87
C ALA A 190 0.33 1.24 -8.99
N PHE A 191 -0.97 1.21 -8.65
CA PHE A 191 -1.57 0.08 -7.94
C PHE A 191 -2.71 -0.49 -8.78
N ALA A 192 -2.70 -1.79 -9.01
CA ALA A 192 -3.77 -2.50 -9.70
C ALA A 192 -4.55 -3.37 -8.71
N PHE A 193 -5.88 -3.35 -8.81
CA PHE A 193 -6.83 -4.13 -8.03
C PHE A 193 -7.62 -5.03 -8.99
N THR A 194 -7.70 -6.32 -8.70
CA THR A 194 -8.30 -7.28 -9.64
C THR A 194 -9.80 -7.48 -9.45
N GLU A 195 -10.31 -7.28 -8.25
CA GLU A 195 -11.71 -7.49 -7.92
C GLU A 195 -12.32 -6.26 -7.25
N PRO A 196 -13.63 -6.00 -7.44
CA PRO A 196 -14.31 -4.94 -6.71
C PRO A 196 -14.57 -5.39 -5.28
N GLY A 197 -14.40 -4.47 -4.33
CA GLY A 197 -14.65 -4.76 -2.92
C GLY A 197 -13.88 -3.85 -1.98
N THR A 198 -13.92 -4.17 -0.70
CA THR A 198 -13.08 -3.55 0.32
C THR A 198 -11.92 -4.49 0.62
N TYR A 199 -10.73 -3.94 0.68
CA TYR A 199 -9.47 -4.64 0.98
C TYR A 199 -8.94 -4.18 2.32
#